data_69bcfa43f68f26eb472beb94638c64f7
#
_entry.id   69bcfa43f68f26eb472beb94638c64f7
#
_cell.length_a   1.000
_cell.length_b   1.000
_cell.length_c   1.000
_cell.angle_alpha   90.00
_cell.angle_beta   90.00
_cell.angle_gamma   90.00
#
_symmetry.space_group_name_H-M   'P 1'
#
loop_
_entity.id
_entity.type
_entity.pdbx_description
1 polymer ?
#
loop_
_entity_poly.entity_id
_entity_poly.type
_entity_poly.pdbx_seq_one_letter_code
_entity_poly.pdbx_strand_id
1 'polypeptide(L)'
;MKIKYQHRDPQFHLFISTNNTYPLHLHKNVEIAMVLSGGIRVHIDQQEYVLSEGDMAIIFPNQPHGYQTIDHSQILLIFFDASFPGDYTGDLLHYVPDHPIVHKHPVVSGTLTSLYKLYREPGDSRLLKAYISVLLGHVLPLLSLKRVDYTKDMDLFQKILAYIDLHFLEAINLDTLSKELGISKFLISRIFSEQLHVSFRDYINGQRAAYAHMLLLSTANPVTEIAFDSGFNSLRSFYRVFKKEYGMTPNEFRRSLLEGMPKNESAR
;
A
#
# COMPACT_ATOMS: atom_id res chain seq x y z
N MET A 1 -6.18 19.31 -13.73
CA MET A 1 -5.66 19.68 -12.41
C MET A 1 -5.06 18.41 -11.80
N LYS A 2 -3.74 18.29 -11.73
CA LYS A 2 -3.09 17.10 -11.15
C LYS A 2 -3.45 17.11 -9.67
N ILE A 3 -4.26 16.18 -9.21
CA ILE A 3 -4.38 15.93 -7.78
C ILE A 3 -3.03 15.36 -7.38
N LYS A 4 -2.21 16.25 -6.90
CA LYS A 4 -1.07 15.86 -6.08
C LYS A 4 -1.66 15.06 -4.93
N TYR A 5 -1.05 13.97 -4.57
CA TYR A 5 -1.01 13.46 -3.21
C TYR A 5 -0.78 14.68 -2.31
N GLN A 6 -1.85 15.34 -1.91
CA GLN A 6 -1.72 16.71 -1.43
C GLN A 6 -2.09 16.82 0.02
N HIS A 7 -1.09 17.30 0.71
CA HIS A 7 -1.09 18.01 1.97
C HIS A 7 -1.15 17.19 3.25
N ARG A 8 -0.53 16.04 3.22
CA ARG A 8 0.09 15.45 4.41
C ARG A 8 1.55 15.31 4.05
N ASP A 9 2.45 15.51 5.01
CA ASP A 9 3.90 15.46 4.83
C ASP A 9 4.25 14.43 3.73
N PRO A 10 4.87 14.78 2.60
CA PRO A 10 5.17 13.84 1.53
C PRO A 10 6.01 12.65 2.00
N GLN A 11 6.56 12.74 3.21
CA GLN A 11 7.35 11.73 3.87
C GLN A 11 6.53 10.79 4.76
N PHE A 12 5.24 11.05 5.02
CA PHE A 12 4.42 10.25 5.96
C PHE A 12 2.94 10.21 5.57
N HIS A 13 2.36 9.01 5.51
CA HIS A 13 0.93 8.77 5.31
C HIS A 13 0.41 7.70 6.26
N LEU A 14 -0.83 7.87 6.73
CA LEU A 14 -1.50 6.92 7.59
C LEU A 14 -3.00 6.93 7.31
N PHE A 15 -3.60 5.75 7.08
CA PHE A 15 -5.04 5.60 6.91
C PHE A 15 -5.52 4.19 7.27
N ILE A 16 -6.83 4.05 7.51
CA ILE A 16 -7.48 2.75 7.64
C ILE A 16 -8.04 2.34 6.29
N SER A 17 -7.70 1.13 5.85
CA SER A 17 -8.24 0.48 4.67
C SER A 17 -9.18 -0.65 5.06
N THR A 18 -10.33 -0.74 4.39
CA THR A 18 -11.34 -1.79 4.61
C THR A 18 -11.37 -2.71 3.40
N ASN A 19 -11.35 -4.02 3.66
CA ASN A 19 -11.35 -5.08 2.65
C ASN A 19 -10.25 -4.89 1.59
N ASN A 20 -9.03 -4.62 2.08
CA ASN A 20 -7.90 -4.30 1.22
C ASN A 20 -7.47 -5.53 0.41
N THR A 21 -7.54 -5.39 -0.92
CA THR A 21 -6.93 -6.32 -1.86
C THR A 21 -6.09 -5.50 -2.83
N TYR A 22 -4.77 -5.70 -2.76
CA TYR A 22 -3.81 -4.95 -3.54
C TYR A 22 -2.82 -5.91 -4.19
N PRO A 23 -2.63 -5.87 -5.52
CA PRO A 23 -1.72 -6.78 -6.21
C PRO A 23 -0.28 -6.59 -5.76
N LEU A 24 0.56 -7.59 -6.04
CA LEU A 24 1.98 -7.53 -5.71
C LEU A 24 2.63 -6.30 -6.36
N HIS A 25 3.28 -5.47 -5.57
CA HIS A 25 3.95 -4.24 -5.96
C HIS A 25 5.15 -3.97 -5.06
N LEU A 26 5.88 -2.92 -5.32
CA LEU A 26 6.92 -2.42 -4.42
C LEU A 26 7.02 -0.88 -4.53
N HIS A 27 7.55 -0.25 -3.50
CA HIS A 27 7.80 1.18 -3.45
C HIS A 27 8.99 1.50 -2.53
N LYS A 28 9.43 2.76 -2.53
CA LYS A 28 10.59 3.22 -1.73
C LYS A 28 10.27 3.44 -0.25
N ASN A 29 9.00 3.51 0.10
CA ASN A 29 8.60 3.76 1.48
C ASN A 29 8.70 2.49 2.32
N VAL A 30 8.91 2.69 3.61
CA VAL A 30 8.58 1.67 4.60
C VAL A 30 7.07 1.64 4.75
N GLU A 31 6.49 0.43 4.79
CA GLU A 31 5.07 0.25 5.05
C GLU A 31 4.86 -0.59 6.30
N ILE A 32 3.90 -0.18 7.13
CA ILE A 32 3.43 -0.97 8.26
C ILE A 32 1.94 -1.24 8.05
N ALA A 33 1.56 -2.51 8.11
CA ALA A 33 0.18 -2.97 8.02
C ALA A 33 -0.22 -3.68 9.32
N MET A 34 -1.12 -3.08 10.11
CA MET A 34 -1.67 -3.69 11.32
C MET A 34 -3.13 -4.07 11.12
N VAL A 35 -3.50 -5.31 11.43
CA VAL A 35 -4.89 -5.77 11.37
C VAL A 35 -5.65 -5.26 12.59
N LEU A 36 -6.66 -4.44 12.36
CA LEU A 36 -7.55 -3.89 13.38
C LEU A 36 -8.75 -4.81 13.64
N SER A 37 -9.25 -5.48 12.59
CA SER A 37 -10.29 -6.52 12.70
C SER A 37 -10.29 -7.41 11.47
N GLY A 38 -10.77 -8.65 11.63
CA GLY A 38 -10.84 -9.63 10.56
C GLY A 38 -9.50 -10.27 10.24
N GLY A 39 -9.28 -10.63 8.96
CA GLY A 39 -8.09 -11.33 8.51
C GLY A 39 -7.62 -10.93 7.12
N ILE A 40 -6.31 -10.93 6.94
CA ILE A 40 -5.68 -10.58 5.67
C ILE A 40 -4.54 -11.55 5.36
N ARG A 41 -4.40 -11.90 4.10
CA ARG A 41 -3.24 -12.59 3.55
C ARG A 41 -2.29 -11.54 3.01
N VAL A 42 -1.03 -11.59 3.44
CA VAL A 42 0.04 -10.68 2.99
C VAL A 42 1.10 -11.50 2.28
N HIS A 43 1.39 -11.13 1.04
CA HIS A 43 2.55 -11.64 0.32
C HIS A 43 3.69 -10.67 0.49
N ILE A 44 4.86 -11.14 0.93
CA ILE A 44 6.08 -10.35 1.04
C ILE A 44 7.22 -11.16 0.43
N ASP A 45 7.88 -10.62 -0.59
CA ASP A 45 8.85 -11.33 -1.42
C ASP A 45 8.21 -12.60 -2.03
N GLN A 46 8.71 -13.79 -1.67
CA GLN A 46 8.22 -15.08 -2.14
C GLN A 46 7.42 -15.84 -1.07
N GLN A 47 7.08 -15.20 0.03
CA GLN A 47 6.39 -15.83 1.16
C GLN A 47 5.00 -15.25 1.36
N GLU A 48 4.12 -16.10 1.87
CA GLU A 48 2.75 -15.75 2.21
C GLU A 48 2.55 -15.86 3.72
N TYR A 49 1.92 -14.83 4.30
CA TYR A 49 1.60 -14.75 5.72
C TYR A 49 0.11 -14.50 5.90
N VAL A 50 -0.51 -15.18 6.86
CA VAL A 50 -1.89 -14.90 7.27
C VAL A 50 -1.85 -14.12 8.58
N LEU A 51 -2.41 -12.91 8.56
CA LEU A 51 -2.50 -12.04 9.70
C LEU A 51 -3.93 -11.95 10.19
N SER A 52 -4.10 -11.95 11.50
CA SER A 52 -5.35 -11.76 12.21
C SER A 52 -5.31 -10.48 13.07
N GLU A 53 -6.44 -10.14 13.68
CA GLU A 53 -6.55 -8.98 14.57
C GLU A 53 -5.42 -8.89 15.59
N GLY A 54 -4.74 -7.74 15.63
CA GLY A 54 -3.59 -7.43 16.49
C GLY A 54 -2.23 -7.81 15.91
N ASP A 55 -2.18 -8.55 14.80
CA ASP A 55 -0.92 -8.84 14.09
C ASP A 55 -0.52 -7.65 13.20
N MET A 56 0.79 -7.51 12.98
CA MET A 56 1.38 -6.45 12.17
C MET A 56 2.43 -7.03 11.22
N ALA A 57 2.44 -6.54 9.98
CA ALA A 57 3.55 -6.72 9.05
C ALA A 57 4.33 -5.41 8.92
N ILE A 58 5.65 -5.51 8.76
CA ILE A 58 6.50 -4.40 8.35
C ILE A 58 7.20 -4.75 7.04
N ILE A 59 7.07 -3.89 6.06
CA ILE A 59 7.64 -4.03 4.72
C ILE A 59 8.71 -2.95 4.56
N PHE A 60 9.91 -3.36 4.23
CA PHE A 60 11.04 -2.46 4.04
C PHE A 60 11.05 -1.92 2.60
N PRO A 61 11.80 -0.82 2.33
CA PRO A 61 11.89 -0.25 0.99
C PRO A 61 12.23 -1.29 -0.08
N ASN A 62 11.54 -1.22 -1.22
CA ASN A 62 11.75 -2.09 -2.39
C ASN A 62 11.50 -3.60 -2.16
N GLN A 63 10.84 -3.99 -1.08
CA GLN A 63 10.33 -5.36 -0.94
C GLN A 63 9.02 -5.53 -1.73
N PRO A 64 8.95 -6.47 -2.68
CA PRO A 64 7.70 -6.84 -3.33
C PRO A 64 6.67 -7.33 -2.31
N HIS A 65 5.48 -6.74 -2.32
CA HIS A 65 4.41 -7.14 -1.39
C HIS A 65 3.03 -6.90 -1.97
N GLY A 66 2.02 -7.57 -1.39
CA GLY A 66 0.63 -7.45 -1.80
C GLY A 66 -0.32 -7.95 -0.72
N TYR A 67 -1.59 -7.60 -0.85
CA TYR A 67 -2.63 -7.89 0.14
C TYR A 67 -3.84 -8.58 -0.47
N GLN A 68 -4.43 -9.50 0.28
CA GLN A 68 -5.71 -10.12 -0.05
C GLN A 68 -6.54 -10.27 1.23
N THR A 69 -7.67 -9.58 1.28
CA THR A 69 -8.67 -9.80 2.34
C THR A 69 -9.21 -11.23 2.25
N ILE A 70 -9.32 -11.93 3.38
CA ILE A 70 -9.87 -13.30 3.43
C ILE A 70 -11.40 -13.24 3.37
N ASP A 71 -12.05 -12.80 4.42
CA ASP A 71 -13.51 -12.60 4.44
C ASP A 71 -13.85 -11.12 4.58
N HIS A 72 -13.32 -10.50 5.62
CA HIS A 72 -13.36 -9.06 5.85
C HIS A 72 -12.06 -8.63 6.51
N SER A 73 -11.69 -7.38 6.35
CA SER A 73 -10.54 -6.81 7.05
C SER A 73 -10.69 -5.31 7.26
N GLN A 74 -10.20 -4.83 8.40
CA GLN A 74 -9.79 -3.45 8.61
C GLN A 74 -8.31 -3.45 8.96
N ILE A 75 -7.51 -2.71 8.20
CA ILE A 75 -6.08 -2.60 8.43
C ILE A 75 -5.67 -1.14 8.55
N LEU A 76 -4.81 -0.85 9.50
CA LEU A 76 -4.12 0.43 9.60
C LEU A 76 -2.87 0.34 8.74
N LEU A 77 -2.79 1.17 7.71
CA LEU A 77 -1.65 1.30 6.83
C LEU A 77 -0.88 2.58 7.17
N ILE A 78 0.43 2.46 7.30
CA ILE A 78 1.35 3.55 7.56
C ILE A 78 2.47 3.48 6.55
N PHE A 79 2.71 4.58 5.85
CA PHE A 79 3.78 4.75 4.87
C PHE A 79 4.68 5.88 5.31
N PHE A 80 5.99 5.65 5.30
CA PHE A 80 6.94 6.72 5.54
C PHE A 80 8.25 6.51 4.79
N ASP A 81 8.89 7.60 4.43
CA ASP A 81 10.24 7.56 3.85
C ASP A 81 11.23 7.02 4.90
N ALA A 82 12.17 6.17 4.47
CA ALA A 82 13.15 5.56 5.38
C ALA A 82 13.98 6.59 6.16
N SER A 83 14.12 7.81 5.63
CA SER A 83 14.80 8.93 6.32
C SER A 83 13.94 9.63 7.38
N PHE A 84 12.62 9.34 7.39
CA PHE A 84 11.68 10.02 8.29
C PHE A 84 12.00 9.82 9.77
N PRO A 85 12.30 8.59 10.27
CA PRO A 85 12.66 8.36 11.66
C PRO A 85 14.11 8.75 12.04
N GLY A 86 14.93 9.20 11.08
CA GLY A 86 16.29 9.66 11.31
C GLY A 86 17.25 8.57 11.74
N ASP A 87 17.31 8.25 13.03
CA ASP A 87 18.31 7.31 13.62
C ASP A 87 18.19 5.87 13.07
N TYR A 88 17.02 5.46 12.58
CA TYR A 88 16.78 4.13 12.00
C TYR A 88 16.99 4.05 10.49
N THR A 89 17.38 5.14 9.83
CA THR A 89 17.54 5.20 8.37
C THR A 89 18.48 4.10 7.84
N GLY A 90 19.60 3.87 8.52
CA GLY A 90 20.57 2.85 8.13
C GLY A 90 19.99 1.45 8.19
N ASP A 91 19.25 1.12 9.24
CA ASP A 91 18.60 -0.18 9.40
C ASP A 91 17.55 -0.41 8.32
N LEU A 92 16.74 0.60 8.04
CA LEU A 92 15.65 0.52 7.06
C LEU A 92 16.13 0.46 5.61
N LEU A 93 17.30 1.02 5.28
CA LEU A 93 17.84 1.06 3.92
C LEU A 93 18.78 -0.10 3.59
N HIS A 94 19.41 -0.73 4.60
CA HIS A 94 20.46 -1.73 4.36
C HIS A 94 20.13 -3.11 4.90
N TYR A 95 18.96 -3.27 5.52
CA TYR A 95 18.55 -4.57 6.04
C TYR A 95 17.13 -4.91 5.62
N VAL A 96 16.79 -6.18 5.66
CA VAL A 96 15.42 -6.72 5.54
C VAL A 96 15.19 -7.77 6.61
N PRO A 97 13.97 -7.92 7.13
CA PRO A 97 13.68 -8.96 8.09
C PRO A 97 13.54 -10.33 7.41
N ASP A 98 14.05 -11.38 8.05
CA ASP A 98 13.77 -12.77 7.68
C ASP A 98 12.32 -13.13 7.85
N HIS A 99 11.70 -12.57 8.90
CA HIS A 99 10.30 -12.76 9.25
C HIS A 99 9.68 -11.41 9.59
N PRO A 100 8.91 -10.81 8.65
CA PRO A 100 8.45 -9.43 8.77
C PRO A 100 7.17 -9.25 9.61
N ILE A 101 6.76 -10.27 10.38
CA ILE A 101 5.50 -10.27 11.13
C ILE A 101 5.76 -10.12 12.62
N VAL A 102 5.00 -9.26 13.26
CA VAL A 102 4.93 -9.11 14.72
C VAL A 102 3.54 -9.48 15.20
N HIS A 103 3.45 -10.53 16.00
CA HIS A 103 2.18 -11.04 16.52
C HIS A 103 1.80 -10.33 17.81
N LYS A 104 0.56 -9.78 17.86
CA LYS A 104 -0.19 -9.31 19.05
C LYS A 104 0.67 -8.66 20.14
N HIS A 105 1.47 -7.68 19.78
CA HIS A 105 2.37 -7.03 20.73
C HIS A 105 1.71 -5.79 21.36
N PRO A 106 1.40 -5.78 22.69
CA PRO A 106 0.59 -4.72 23.31
C PRO A 106 1.19 -3.31 23.17
N VAL A 107 2.52 -3.17 23.31
CA VAL A 107 3.19 -1.87 23.17
C VAL A 107 3.12 -1.37 21.75
N VAL A 108 3.31 -2.25 20.76
CA VAL A 108 3.21 -1.91 19.32
C VAL A 108 1.79 -1.44 19.00
N SER A 109 0.78 -2.20 19.41
CA SER A 109 -0.63 -1.85 19.20
C SER A 109 -1.01 -0.52 19.88
N GLY A 110 -0.54 -0.29 21.10
CA GLY A 110 -0.76 0.96 21.83
C GLY A 110 -0.10 2.16 21.16
N THR A 111 1.13 2.01 20.69
CA THR A 111 1.88 3.03 19.97
C THR A 111 1.19 3.38 18.64
N LEU A 112 0.76 2.38 17.87
CA LEU A 112 0.04 2.57 16.61
C LEU A 112 -1.30 3.26 16.79
N THR A 113 -2.04 2.91 17.84
CA THR A 113 -3.31 3.57 18.21
C THR A 113 -3.09 5.05 18.53
N SER A 114 -2.05 5.37 19.30
CA SER A 114 -1.70 6.74 19.67
C SER A 114 -1.26 7.55 18.44
N LEU A 115 -0.45 6.95 17.57
CA LEU A 115 -0.02 7.54 16.32
C LEU A 115 -1.21 7.87 15.40
N TYR A 116 -2.18 6.95 15.29
CA TYR A 116 -3.40 7.17 14.51
C TYR A 116 -4.22 8.37 15.03
N LYS A 117 -4.41 8.48 16.34
CA LYS A 117 -5.10 9.61 16.95
C LYS A 117 -4.38 10.92 16.69
N LEU A 118 -3.06 10.95 16.93
CA LEU A 118 -2.22 12.13 16.71
C LEU A 118 -2.26 12.61 15.24
N TYR A 119 -2.26 11.67 14.29
CA TYR A 119 -2.25 12.01 12.87
C TYR A 119 -3.55 12.65 12.39
N ARG A 120 -4.67 12.41 13.07
CA ARG A 120 -5.97 12.99 12.74
C ARG A 120 -6.16 14.41 13.27
N GLU A 121 -5.34 14.82 14.21
CA GLU A 121 -5.38 16.16 14.80
C GLU A 121 -4.35 17.07 14.13
N PRO A 122 -4.61 18.38 13.99
CA PRO A 122 -3.59 19.32 13.58
C PRO A 122 -2.44 19.30 14.60
N GLY A 123 -1.25 18.87 14.20
CA GLY A 123 -0.16 18.69 15.14
C GLY A 123 1.22 18.83 14.52
N ASP A 124 2.23 18.80 15.38
CA ASP A 124 3.64 18.90 15.03
C ASP A 124 4.15 17.58 14.46
N SER A 125 4.70 17.60 13.23
CA SER A 125 5.33 16.45 12.58
C SER A 125 6.45 15.80 13.40
N ARG A 126 7.07 16.56 14.32
CA ARG A 126 8.08 16.03 15.26
C ARG A 126 7.52 14.96 16.19
N LEU A 127 6.25 15.07 16.61
CA LEU A 127 5.61 14.04 17.40
C LEU A 127 5.37 12.76 16.59
N LEU A 128 4.98 12.87 15.32
CA LEU A 128 4.85 11.71 14.42
C LEU A 128 6.18 10.97 14.29
N LYS A 129 7.29 11.70 14.10
CA LYS A 129 8.64 11.13 14.06
C LYS A 129 9.00 10.40 15.35
N ALA A 130 8.73 11.03 16.49
CA ALA A 130 8.99 10.43 17.80
C ALA A 130 8.21 9.11 17.99
N TYR A 131 6.93 9.06 17.62
CA TYR A 131 6.12 7.85 17.70
C TYR A 131 6.62 6.75 16.76
N ILE A 132 7.03 7.09 15.53
CA ILE A 132 7.65 6.12 14.61
C ILE A 132 8.98 5.61 15.18
N SER A 133 9.81 6.46 15.76
CA SER A 133 11.06 6.04 16.40
C SER A 133 10.81 5.10 17.57
N VAL A 134 9.84 5.40 18.44
CA VAL A 134 9.42 4.49 19.53
C VAL A 134 8.93 3.16 18.97
N LEU A 135 8.08 3.20 17.92
CA LEU A 135 7.57 1.99 17.28
C LEU A 135 8.71 1.12 16.74
N LEU A 136 9.64 1.70 15.97
CA LEU A 136 10.79 0.99 15.42
C LEU A 136 11.71 0.44 16.52
N GLY A 137 11.93 1.19 17.60
CA GLY A 137 12.69 0.73 18.76
C GLY A 137 12.11 -0.52 19.42
N HIS A 138 10.77 -0.71 19.34
CA HIS A 138 10.13 -1.94 19.83
C HIS A 138 10.06 -3.04 18.76
N VAL A 139 9.90 -2.69 17.49
CA VAL A 139 9.69 -3.64 16.41
C VAL A 139 11.00 -4.27 15.91
N LEU A 140 12.03 -3.45 15.63
CA LEU A 140 13.26 -3.94 15.01
C LEU A 140 13.99 -5.00 15.85
N PRO A 141 14.06 -4.91 17.19
CA PRO A 141 14.65 -5.96 18.03
C PRO A 141 13.92 -7.31 17.99
N LEU A 142 12.64 -7.33 17.56
CA LEU A 142 11.85 -8.56 17.41
C LEU A 142 12.12 -9.26 16.06
N LEU A 143 12.79 -8.58 15.13
CA LEU A 143 13.03 -9.05 13.78
C LEU A 143 14.48 -9.51 13.64
N SER A 144 14.69 -10.66 12.99
CA SER A 144 16.02 -11.07 12.52
C SER A 144 16.33 -10.36 11.23
N LEU A 145 17.24 -9.39 11.26
CA LEU A 145 17.58 -8.55 10.11
C LEU A 145 18.74 -9.12 9.31
N LYS A 146 18.60 -9.22 7.99
CA LYS A 146 19.65 -9.55 7.03
C LYS A 146 20.08 -8.32 6.27
N ARG A 147 21.37 -8.14 6.05
CA ARG A 147 21.90 -7.05 5.24
C ARG A 147 21.63 -7.30 3.75
N VAL A 148 21.15 -6.26 3.05
CA VAL A 148 20.91 -6.25 1.60
C VAL A 148 21.52 -5.01 0.96
N ASP A 149 21.92 -5.11 -0.29
CA ASP A 149 22.36 -3.97 -1.11
C ASP A 149 21.44 -3.84 -2.33
N TYR A 150 20.33 -3.17 -2.13
CA TYR A 150 19.31 -2.98 -3.19
C TYR A 150 19.83 -2.27 -4.45
N THR A 151 20.92 -1.52 -4.36
CA THR A 151 21.49 -0.85 -5.55
C THR A 151 22.14 -1.84 -6.51
N LYS A 152 22.57 -3.00 -6.02
CA LYS A 152 23.23 -4.06 -6.80
C LYS A 152 22.33 -5.27 -7.03
N ASP A 153 21.44 -5.57 -6.09
CA ASP A 153 20.73 -6.84 -5.99
C ASP A 153 19.31 -6.82 -6.56
N MET A 154 18.81 -5.65 -7.05
CA MET A 154 17.51 -5.59 -7.74
C MET A 154 17.53 -6.47 -9.00
N ASP A 155 16.75 -7.53 -8.97
CA ASP A 155 16.53 -8.38 -10.13
C ASP A 155 15.67 -7.69 -11.20
N LEU A 156 15.53 -8.32 -12.37
CA LEU A 156 14.74 -7.76 -13.46
C LEU A 156 13.26 -7.57 -13.10
N PHE A 157 12.73 -8.49 -12.31
CA PHE A 157 11.34 -8.43 -11.86
C PHE A 157 11.08 -7.21 -10.95
N GLN A 158 11.97 -6.98 -9.99
CA GLN A 158 11.90 -5.80 -9.12
C GLN A 158 12.03 -4.48 -9.91
N LYS A 159 12.91 -4.43 -10.92
CA LYS A 159 13.04 -3.26 -11.81
C LYS A 159 11.77 -2.98 -12.59
N ILE A 160 11.09 -4.04 -13.08
CA ILE A 160 9.80 -3.93 -13.76
C ILE A 160 8.74 -3.37 -12.81
N LEU A 161 8.62 -3.93 -11.60
CA LEU A 161 7.63 -3.48 -10.62
C LEU A 161 7.90 -2.03 -10.17
N ALA A 162 9.17 -1.66 -9.93
CA ALA A 162 9.55 -0.29 -9.56
C ALA A 162 9.18 0.73 -10.66
N TYR A 163 9.41 0.37 -11.93
CA TYR A 163 9.01 1.23 -13.04
C TYR A 163 7.49 1.40 -13.09
N ILE A 164 6.74 0.31 -12.92
CA ILE A 164 5.27 0.37 -12.91
C ILE A 164 4.76 1.23 -11.76
N ASP A 165 5.30 1.08 -10.56
CA ASP A 165 4.90 1.87 -9.38
C ASP A 165 5.02 3.38 -9.63
N LEU A 166 6.05 3.80 -10.35
CA LEU A 166 6.27 5.20 -10.72
C LEU A 166 5.33 5.70 -11.83
N HIS A 167 4.84 4.81 -12.72
CA HIS A 167 4.20 5.18 -13.98
C HIS A 167 2.79 4.60 -14.20
N PHE A 168 2.22 3.82 -13.26
CA PHE A 168 0.94 3.13 -13.50
C PHE A 168 -0.26 4.06 -13.75
N LEU A 169 -0.18 5.31 -13.32
CA LEU A 169 -1.19 6.34 -13.60
C LEU A 169 -1.09 6.91 -15.03
N GLU A 170 0.05 6.71 -15.69
CA GLU A 170 0.32 7.20 -17.04
C GLU A 170 -0.13 6.18 -18.10
N ALA A 171 0.01 6.54 -19.38
CA ALA A 171 -0.29 5.64 -20.50
C ALA A 171 0.81 4.58 -20.68
N ILE A 172 0.99 3.70 -19.68
CA ILE A 172 1.98 2.62 -19.72
C ILE A 172 1.45 1.41 -20.50
N ASN A 173 2.33 0.81 -21.29
CA ASN A 173 2.07 -0.44 -22.02
C ASN A 173 3.37 -1.25 -22.16
N LEU A 174 3.27 -2.47 -22.73
CA LEU A 174 4.44 -3.33 -22.94
C LEU A 174 5.51 -2.72 -23.85
N ASP A 175 5.12 -1.87 -24.79
CA ASP A 175 6.07 -1.19 -25.70
C ASP A 175 6.89 -0.14 -24.96
N THR A 176 6.23 0.70 -24.15
CA THR A 176 6.92 1.72 -23.35
C THR A 176 7.85 1.06 -22.33
N LEU A 177 7.38 0.05 -21.60
CA LEU A 177 8.18 -0.67 -20.61
C LEU A 177 9.37 -1.41 -21.24
N SER A 178 9.15 -2.04 -22.39
CA SER A 178 10.22 -2.73 -23.17
C SER A 178 11.32 -1.76 -23.59
N LYS A 179 10.95 -0.57 -24.07
CA LYS A 179 11.88 0.47 -24.50
C LYS A 179 12.69 1.02 -23.34
N GLU A 180 12.03 1.35 -22.23
CA GLU A 180 12.67 1.97 -21.06
C GLU A 180 13.63 1.02 -20.33
N LEU A 181 13.28 -0.26 -20.22
CA LEU A 181 14.12 -1.25 -19.54
C LEU A 181 15.09 -1.99 -20.47
N GLY A 182 15.02 -1.78 -21.78
CA GLY A 182 15.88 -2.45 -22.76
C GLY A 182 15.64 -3.96 -22.88
N ILE A 183 14.43 -4.44 -22.60
CA ILE A 183 14.05 -5.86 -22.59
C ILE A 183 12.89 -6.15 -23.53
N SER A 184 12.79 -7.39 -24.04
CA SER A 184 11.72 -7.73 -24.98
C SER A 184 10.35 -7.78 -24.31
N LYS A 185 9.31 -7.36 -25.04
CA LYS A 185 7.90 -7.48 -24.60
C LYS A 185 7.51 -8.92 -24.25
N PHE A 186 8.08 -9.88 -24.97
CA PHE A 186 7.86 -11.30 -24.71
C PHE A 186 8.38 -11.71 -23.33
N LEU A 187 9.57 -11.25 -22.95
CA LEU A 187 10.14 -11.53 -21.63
C LEU A 187 9.29 -10.88 -20.51
N ILE A 188 8.87 -9.62 -20.68
CA ILE A 188 7.98 -8.95 -19.72
C ILE A 188 6.68 -9.75 -19.57
N SER A 189 6.01 -10.07 -20.69
CA SER A 189 4.74 -10.83 -20.66
C SER A 189 4.89 -12.19 -19.98
N ARG A 190 6.03 -12.88 -20.21
CA ARG A 190 6.34 -14.16 -19.58
C ARG A 190 6.54 -14.02 -18.07
N ILE A 191 7.26 -12.99 -17.62
CA ILE A 191 7.44 -12.71 -16.19
C ILE A 191 6.09 -12.54 -15.51
N PHE A 192 5.17 -11.74 -16.09
CA PHE A 192 3.84 -11.55 -15.51
C PHE A 192 3.03 -12.85 -15.45
N SER A 193 3.07 -13.68 -16.51
CA SER A 193 2.32 -14.93 -16.52
C SER A 193 2.92 -16.00 -15.61
N GLU A 194 4.25 -16.09 -15.49
CA GLU A 194 4.91 -17.12 -14.71
C GLU A 194 5.06 -16.78 -13.23
N GLN A 195 5.32 -15.51 -12.90
CA GLN A 195 5.56 -15.11 -11.50
C GLN A 195 4.32 -14.52 -10.82
N LEU A 196 3.47 -13.79 -11.57
CA LEU A 196 2.28 -13.14 -11.02
C LEU A 196 0.98 -13.85 -11.42
N HIS A 197 1.02 -14.79 -12.37
CA HIS A 197 -0.14 -15.52 -12.90
C HIS A 197 -1.26 -14.59 -13.42
N VAL A 198 -0.90 -13.38 -13.86
CA VAL A 198 -1.80 -12.37 -14.44
C VAL A 198 -1.21 -11.79 -15.72
N SER A 199 -2.04 -11.18 -16.56
CA SER A 199 -1.54 -10.40 -17.69
C SER A 199 -1.00 -9.03 -17.21
N PHE A 200 -0.01 -8.47 -17.93
CA PHE A 200 0.47 -7.11 -17.70
C PHE A 200 -0.68 -6.08 -17.59
N ARG A 201 -1.67 -6.20 -18.50
CA ARG A 201 -2.82 -5.30 -18.53
C ARG A 201 -3.70 -5.46 -17.28
N ASP A 202 -3.94 -6.69 -16.84
CA ASP A 202 -4.74 -6.95 -15.64
C ASP A 202 -4.00 -6.46 -14.40
N TYR A 203 -2.70 -6.64 -14.34
CA TYR A 203 -1.86 -6.12 -13.26
C TYR A 203 -1.97 -4.58 -13.15
N ILE A 204 -1.73 -3.84 -14.24
CA ILE A 204 -1.86 -2.37 -14.25
C ILE A 204 -3.28 -1.93 -13.86
N ASN A 205 -4.31 -2.61 -14.38
CA ASN A 205 -5.69 -2.31 -14.03
C ASN A 205 -6.00 -2.58 -12.55
N GLY A 206 -5.42 -3.63 -11.96
CA GLY A 206 -5.52 -3.92 -10.52
C GLY A 206 -4.90 -2.80 -9.67
N GLN A 207 -3.68 -2.35 -10.03
CA GLN A 207 -3.01 -1.22 -9.38
C GLN A 207 -3.88 0.05 -9.42
N ARG A 208 -4.42 0.38 -10.59
CA ARG A 208 -5.31 1.53 -10.78
C ARG A 208 -6.60 1.41 -9.97
N ALA A 209 -7.19 0.22 -9.92
CA ALA A 209 -8.40 -0.02 -9.13
C ALA A 209 -8.13 0.12 -7.62
N ALA A 210 -6.99 -0.36 -7.15
CA ALA A 210 -6.57 -0.22 -5.76
C ALA A 210 -6.30 1.23 -5.39
N TYR A 211 -5.67 2.00 -6.26
CA TYR A 211 -5.49 3.44 -6.08
C TYR A 211 -6.84 4.18 -6.06
N ALA A 212 -7.77 3.83 -6.98
CA ALA A 212 -9.13 4.38 -6.97
C ALA A 212 -9.89 4.04 -5.68
N HIS A 213 -9.76 2.82 -5.17
CA HIS A 213 -10.34 2.41 -3.90
C HIS A 213 -9.85 3.28 -2.74
N MET A 214 -8.55 3.54 -2.68
CA MET A 214 -7.95 4.44 -1.69
C MET A 214 -8.51 5.87 -1.82
N LEU A 215 -8.62 6.42 -3.04
CA LEU A 215 -9.21 7.74 -3.26
C LEU A 215 -10.68 7.81 -2.86
N LEU A 216 -11.45 6.74 -3.09
CA LEU A 216 -12.83 6.63 -2.63
C LEU A 216 -12.96 6.68 -1.11
N LEU A 217 -12.00 6.10 -0.38
CA LEU A 217 -11.94 6.13 1.09
C LEU A 217 -11.51 7.48 1.64
N SER A 218 -10.54 8.14 1.00
CA SER A 218 -9.83 9.29 1.56
C SER A 218 -10.31 10.65 1.04
N THR A 219 -11.18 10.68 0.00
CA THR A 219 -11.64 11.92 -0.62
C THR A 219 -13.16 11.93 -0.86
N ALA A 220 -13.73 13.14 -1.00
CA ALA A 220 -15.11 13.34 -1.44
C ALA A 220 -15.22 13.59 -2.96
N ASN A 221 -14.14 13.40 -3.72
CA ASN A 221 -14.13 13.66 -5.16
C ASN A 221 -15.19 12.83 -5.90
N PRO A 222 -15.77 13.35 -6.98
CA PRO A 222 -16.69 12.60 -7.84
C PRO A 222 -16.05 11.29 -8.34
N VAL A 223 -16.84 10.22 -8.37
CA VAL A 223 -16.38 8.89 -8.84
C VAL A 223 -15.80 8.95 -10.26
N THR A 224 -16.34 9.85 -11.10
CA THR A 224 -15.85 10.09 -12.46
C THR A 224 -14.44 10.68 -12.49
N GLU A 225 -14.15 11.63 -11.61
CA GLU A 225 -12.80 12.21 -11.48
C GLU A 225 -11.82 11.17 -10.96
N ILE A 226 -12.19 10.43 -9.91
CA ILE A 226 -11.37 9.34 -9.36
C ILE A 226 -11.00 8.32 -10.43
N ALA A 227 -11.93 7.98 -11.34
CA ALA A 227 -11.63 7.05 -12.44
C ALA A 227 -10.47 7.53 -13.31
N PHE A 228 -10.50 8.79 -13.75
CA PHE A 228 -9.44 9.36 -14.60
C PHE A 228 -8.16 9.64 -13.84
N ASP A 229 -8.24 10.13 -12.61
CA ASP A 229 -7.09 10.35 -11.73
C ASP A 229 -6.36 9.04 -11.39
N SER A 230 -7.08 7.91 -11.42
CA SER A 230 -6.52 6.57 -11.26
C SER A 230 -5.96 5.97 -12.56
N GLY A 231 -5.84 6.76 -13.63
CA GLY A 231 -5.23 6.36 -14.89
C GLY A 231 -6.13 5.53 -15.81
N PHE A 232 -7.43 5.41 -15.54
CA PHE A 232 -8.35 4.75 -16.47
C PHE A 232 -8.71 5.69 -17.65
N ASN A 233 -8.67 5.16 -18.87
CA ASN A 233 -9.01 5.91 -20.07
C ASN A 233 -10.53 5.97 -20.34
N SER A 234 -11.36 5.21 -19.60
CA SER A 234 -12.81 5.23 -19.70
C SER A 234 -13.49 4.76 -18.45
N LEU A 235 -14.66 5.34 -18.15
CA LEU A 235 -15.52 4.92 -17.04
C LEU A 235 -15.95 3.46 -17.16
N ARG A 236 -16.23 2.98 -18.38
CA ARG A 236 -16.62 1.58 -18.63
C ARG A 236 -15.53 0.60 -18.14
N SER A 237 -14.27 0.88 -18.47
CA SER A 237 -13.14 0.05 -18.03
C SER A 237 -12.98 0.12 -16.51
N PHE A 238 -13.06 1.32 -15.94
CA PHE A 238 -12.98 1.53 -14.51
C PHE A 238 -14.05 0.72 -13.74
N TYR A 239 -15.33 0.91 -14.08
CA TYR A 239 -16.41 0.19 -13.40
C TYR A 239 -16.29 -1.32 -13.50
N ARG A 240 -15.93 -1.83 -14.69
CA ARG A 240 -15.73 -3.27 -14.90
C ARG A 240 -14.61 -3.83 -14.04
N VAL A 241 -13.46 -3.15 -14.00
CA VAL A 241 -12.29 -3.59 -13.23
C VAL A 241 -12.57 -3.47 -11.75
N PHE A 242 -13.07 -2.33 -11.29
CA PHE A 242 -13.37 -2.12 -9.87
C PHE A 242 -14.37 -3.14 -9.33
N LYS A 243 -15.45 -3.43 -10.09
CA LYS A 243 -16.41 -4.48 -9.70
C LYS A 243 -15.79 -5.87 -9.68
N LYS A 244 -14.87 -6.17 -10.60
CA LYS A 244 -14.13 -7.45 -10.60
C LYS A 244 -13.27 -7.59 -9.34
N GLU A 245 -12.56 -6.53 -8.94
CA GLU A 245 -11.61 -6.57 -7.82
C GLU A 245 -12.31 -6.50 -6.44
N TYR A 246 -13.40 -5.73 -6.32
CA TYR A 246 -14.05 -5.44 -5.03
C TYR A 246 -15.47 -5.99 -4.90
N GLY A 247 -15.99 -6.72 -5.88
CA GLY A 247 -17.33 -7.32 -5.85
C GLY A 247 -18.50 -6.35 -6.03
N MET A 248 -18.25 -5.04 -5.95
CA MET A 248 -19.25 -3.97 -6.04
C MET A 248 -18.78 -2.83 -6.92
N THR A 249 -19.72 -1.98 -7.38
CA THR A 249 -19.38 -0.80 -8.17
C THR A 249 -18.78 0.31 -7.29
N PRO A 250 -18.01 1.26 -7.86
CA PRO A 250 -17.48 2.41 -7.11
C PRO A 250 -18.57 3.23 -6.40
N ASN A 251 -19.75 3.37 -7.02
CA ASN A 251 -20.88 4.09 -6.42
C ASN A 251 -21.50 3.34 -5.24
N GLU A 252 -21.66 2.02 -5.35
CA GLU A 252 -22.11 1.16 -4.24
C GLU A 252 -21.11 1.22 -3.09
N PHE A 253 -19.82 1.16 -3.39
CA PHE A 253 -18.76 1.29 -2.39
C PHE A 253 -18.84 2.65 -1.67
N ARG A 254 -18.95 3.76 -2.40
CA ARG A 254 -19.09 5.11 -1.83
C ARG A 254 -20.33 5.22 -0.93
N ARG A 255 -21.45 4.61 -1.34
CA ARG A 255 -22.69 4.60 -0.56
C ARG A 255 -22.53 3.82 0.75
N SER A 256 -21.91 2.66 0.72
CA SER A 256 -21.66 1.84 1.92
C SER A 256 -20.81 2.57 2.96
N LEU A 257 -19.88 3.42 2.54
CA LEU A 257 -19.10 4.27 3.46
C LEU A 257 -19.97 5.31 4.16
N LEU A 258 -20.96 5.88 3.46
CA LEU A 258 -21.87 6.89 4.02
C LEU A 258 -22.91 6.25 4.97
N GLU A 259 -23.34 5.03 4.67
CA GLU A 259 -24.31 4.28 5.49
C GLU A 259 -23.67 3.69 6.75
N GLY A 260 -22.38 3.39 6.73
CA GLY A 260 -21.60 2.92 7.89
C GLY A 260 -21.13 4.03 8.85
N MET A 261 -21.29 5.30 8.51
CA MET A 261 -21.02 6.41 9.44
C MET A 261 -22.22 6.58 10.38
N PRO A 262 -22.01 6.61 11.71
CA PRO A 262 -23.09 6.97 12.63
C PRO A 262 -23.62 8.36 12.22
N LYS A 263 -24.92 8.46 11.97
CA LYS A 263 -25.58 9.75 11.73
C LYS A 263 -25.31 10.61 12.95
N ASN A 264 -24.49 11.63 12.80
CA ASN A 264 -24.38 12.68 13.79
C ASN A 264 -25.77 13.33 13.91
N GLU A 265 -26.51 12.99 14.96
CA GLU A 265 -27.58 13.81 15.48
C GLU A 265 -26.93 15.09 15.99
N SER A 266 -26.85 16.08 15.13
CA SER A 266 -26.46 17.43 15.55
C SER A 266 -27.22 18.44 14.73
N ALA A 267 -27.96 19.14 15.43
CA ALA A 267 -28.44 20.52 15.31
C ALA A 267 -29.93 20.61 15.57
N ARG A 268 -30.23 20.74 16.80
CA ARG A 268 -31.29 21.63 17.27
C ARG A 268 -30.69 22.62 18.25
#